data_e7f16d26103bbe59bcd714521fb16324
#
_entry.id   e7f16d26103bbe59bcd714521fb16324
#
_cell.length_a   1.000
_cell.length_b   1.000
_cell.length_c   1.000
_cell.angle_alpha   90.00
_cell.angle_beta   90.00
_cell.angle_gamma   90.00
#
_symmetry.space_group_name_H-M   'P 1'
#
loop_
_entity.id
_entity.type
_entity.pdbx_description
1 polymer ?
#
loop_
_entity_poly.entity_id
_entity_poly.type
_entity_poly.pdbx_seq_one_letter_code
_entity_poly.pdbx_strand_id
1 'polypeptide(L)'
;MIKMFRIDGIEAKRFIEPENAPREIRIDNNSSIISITQVDVKNAKVDFKFTITYSGIGVIIFDGVVIYEGNVKELMKEWKNDHRMPDDVAQEIHGTIINNCVIEGVLIAKEIRLPPPIPPPAQAMQQKPKGKKSDVVGYA
;
A
#
# COMPACT_ATOMS: atom_id res chain seq x y z
N MET A 1 -17.66 -1.57 -1.34
CA MET A 1 -17.39 -2.53 -0.27
C MET A 1 -16.41 -3.58 -0.72
N ILE A 2 -15.42 -3.84 0.08
CA ILE A 2 -14.40 -4.82 -0.28
C ILE A 2 -14.95 -6.22 -0.03
N LYS A 3 -14.93 -7.05 -1.06
CA LYS A 3 -15.42 -8.42 -0.96
C LYS A 3 -14.28 -9.41 -0.75
N MET A 4 -13.09 -9.11 -1.22
CA MET A 4 -11.97 -10.03 -1.10
C MET A 4 -10.66 -9.25 -1.27
N PHE A 5 -9.65 -9.66 -0.52
CA PHE A 5 -8.30 -9.14 -0.66
C PHE A 5 -7.37 -10.34 -0.74
N ARG A 6 -6.43 -10.29 -1.68
CA ARG A 6 -5.49 -11.39 -1.85
C ARG A 6 -4.14 -10.87 -2.30
N ILE A 7 -3.09 -11.36 -1.69
CA ILE A 7 -1.74 -11.10 -2.16
C ILE A 7 -1.34 -12.28 -3.04
N ASP A 8 -0.92 -12.00 -4.28
CA ASP A 8 -0.53 -13.03 -5.21
C ASP A 8 0.98 -13.20 -5.27
N GLY A 9 1.73 -12.17 -5.01
CA GLY A 9 3.18 -12.25 -5.09
C GLY A 9 3.85 -11.38 -4.06
N ILE A 10 5.01 -11.79 -3.59
CA ILE A 10 5.82 -11.04 -2.65
C ILE A 10 7.26 -11.08 -3.13
N GLU A 11 7.88 -9.91 -3.20
CA GLU A 11 9.29 -9.83 -3.53
C GLU A 11 9.95 -8.97 -2.47
N ALA A 12 11.01 -9.45 -1.86
CA ALA A 12 11.68 -8.71 -0.81
C ALA A 12 13.17 -8.88 -0.97
N LYS A 13 13.91 -7.79 -0.81
CA LYS A 13 15.34 -7.83 -1.05
C LYS A 13 16.06 -6.81 -0.20
N ARG A 14 17.18 -7.23 0.38
CA ARG A 14 18.09 -6.36 1.08
C ARG A 14 19.28 -6.08 0.18
N PHE A 15 19.67 -4.81 0.05
CA PHE A 15 20.74 -4.44 -0.86
C PHE A 15 22.10 -4.34 -0.17
N ILE A 16 22.15 -4.08 1.14
CA ILE A 16 23.41 -3.93 1.85
C ILE A 16 23.41 -4.76 3.12
N GLU A 17 24.59 -5.02 3.63
CA GLU A 17 24.74 -5.80 4.86
C GLU A 17 24.16 -5.04 6.04
N PRO A 18 23.57 -5.74 7.02
CA PRO A 18 22.98 -5.06 8.18
C PRO A 18 23.94 -4.16 8.92
N GLU A 19 25.21 -4.56 9.05
CA GLU A 19 26.17 -3.77 9.77
C GLU A 19 26.57 -2.50 9.05
N ASN A 20 26.25 -2.40 7.76
CA ASN A 20 26.54 -1.22 6.98
C ASN A 20 25.33 -0.30 6.83
N ALA A 21 24.22 -0.63 7.49
CA ALA A 21 23.01 0.18 7.37
C ALA A 21 23.22 1.54 8.03
N PRO A 22 22.69 2.60 7.42
CA PRO A 22 22.81 3.94 8.03
C PRO A 22 21.99 4.02 9.30
N ARG A 23 22.33 5.00 10.15
CA ARG A 23 21.65 5.16 11.41
C ARG A 23 20.20 5.52 11.20
N GLU A 24 19.94 6.37 10.24
CA GLU A 24 18.58 6.76 9.91
C GLU A 24 18.19 6.17 8.58
N ILE A 25 17.06 5.49 8.54
CA ILE A 25 16.59 4.85 7.33
C ILE A 25 15.26 5.49 6.95
N ARG A 26 15.20 5.98 5.73
CA ARG A 26 13.96 6.53 5.21
C ARG A 26 13.11 5.40 4.64
N ILE A 27 11.85 5.33 5.07
CA ILE A 27 10.93 4.30 4.63
C ILE A 27 9.74 4.96 3.97
N ASP A 28 9.46 4.57 2.72
CA ASP A 28 8.32 5.10 1.98
C ASP A 28 7.40 3.96 1.60
N ASN A 29 6.12 4.18 1.79
CA ASN A 29 5.09 3.21 1.39
C ASN A 29 4.29 3.78 0.23
N ASN A 30 4.03 2.95 -0.77
CA ASN A 30 3.28 3.40 -1.93
C ASN A 30 2.28 2.33 -2.38
N SER A 31 1.03 2.73 -2.52
CA SER A 31 -0.04 1.85 -2.99
C SER A 31 -0.45 2.30 -4.38
N SER A 32 -0.31 1.43 -5.36
CA SER A 32 -0.62 1.75 -6.76
C SER A 32 -1.67 0.79 -7.31
N ILE A 33 -2.57 1.33 -8.11
CA ILE A 33 -3.55 0.52 -8.82
C ILE A 33 -3.01 0.28 -10.23
N ILE A 34 -2.87 -0.99 -10.59
CA ILE A 34 -2.31 -1.35 -11.88
C ILE A 34 -3.41 -1.42 -12.94
N SER A 35 -4.52 -2.04 -12.61
CA SER A 35 -5.63 -2.15 -13.55
C SER A 35 -6.92 -2.41 -12.80
N ILE A 36 -8.04 -2.08 -13.42
CA ILE A 36 -9.36 -2.36 -12.90
C ILE A 36 -10.15 -3.02 -14.01
N THR A 37 -10.70 -4.20 -13.71
CA THR A 37 -11.46 -4.98 -14.68
C THR A 37 -12.86 -5.23 -14.12
N GLN A 38 -13.87 -5.00 -14.93
CA GLN A 38 -15.23 -5.29 -14.50
C GLN A 38 -15.46 -6.78 -14.54
N VAL A 39 -15.93 -7.34 -13.42
CA VAL A 39 -16.22 -8.76 -13.33
C VAL A 39 -17.68 -9.01 -13.66
N ASP A 40 -18.56 -8.22 -13.07
CA ASP A 40 -19.99 -8.26 -13.37
C ASP A 40 -20.60 -6.90 -13.05
N VAL A 41 -21.92 -6.84 -12.99
CA VAL A 41 -22.61 -5.55 -12.82
C VAL A 41 -22.22 -4.85 -11.53
N LYS A 42 -21.93 -5.61 -10.48
CA LYS A 42 -21.65 -5.05 -9.16
C LYS A 42 -20.23 -5.20 -8.71
N ASN A 43 -19.41 -5.97 -9.39
CA ASN A 43 -18.07 -6.29 -8.91
C ASN A 43 -16.98 -5.90 -9.89
N ALA A 44 -15.90 -5.37 -9.36
CA ALA A 44 -14.71 -5.04 -10.13
C ALA A 44 -13.49 -5.68 -9.51
N LYS A 45 -12.57 -6.13 -10.36
CA LYS A 45 -11.31 -6.70 -9.92
C LYS A 45 -10.25 -5.62 -10.03
N VAL A 46 -9.59 -5.31 -8.92
CA VAL A 46 -8.60 -4.25 -8.86
C VAL A 46 -7.25 -4.89 -8.62
N ASP A 47 -6.37 -4.80 -9.61
CA ASP A 47 -5.00 -5.29 -9.46
C ASP A 47 -4.14 -4.20 -8.86
N PHE A 48 -3.40 -4.52 -7.82
CA PHE A 48 -2.63 -3.52 -7.10
C PHE A 48 -1.18 -3.94 -6.92
N LYS A 49 -0.35 -2.95 -6.63
CA LYS A 49 1.02 -3.16 -6.21
C LYS A 49 1.28 -2.26 -5.01
N PHE A 50 1.82 -2.82 -3.95
CA PHE A 50 2.19 -2.05 -2.77
C PHE A 50 3.68 -2.20 -2.56
N THR A 51 4.39 -1.10 -2.46
CA THR A 51 5.85 -1.10 -2.36
C THR A 51 6.27 -0.41 -1.07
N ILE A 52 7.15 -1.06 -0.32
CA ILE A 52 7.81 -0.46 0.83
C ILE A 52 9.26 -0.28 0.43
N THR A 53 9.71 0.97 0.35
CA THR A 53 11.07 1.28 -0.06
C THR A 53 11.88 1.74 1.14
N TYR A 54 12.99 1.03 1.39
CA TYR A 54 13.94 1.43 2.42
C TYR A 54 15.09 2.08 1.65
N SER A 55 15.14 3.38 1.65
CA SER A 55 15.99 4.14 0.75
C SER A 55 17.42 3.64 0.72
N GLY A 56 17.83 3.04 -0.38
CA GLY A 56 19.20 2.52 -0.54
C GLY A 56 19.49 1.22 0.21
N ILE A 57 18.54 0.71 0.98
CA ILE A 57 18.78 -0.45 1.85
C ILE A 57 18.08 -1.69 1.36
N GLY A 58 16.86 -1.54 0.87
CA GLY A 58 16.10 -2.69 0.44
C GLY A 58 14.72 -2.30 -0.03
N VAL A 59 13.93 -3.30 -0.42
CA VAL A 59 12.58 -3.06 -0.90
C VAL A 59 11.74 -4.29 -0.62
N ILE A 60 10.45 -4.07 -0.36
CA ILE A 60 9.46 -5.14 -0.24
C ILE A 60 8.32 -4.77 -1.16
N ILE A 61 7.93 -5.67 -2.05
CA ILE A 61 6.88 -5.43 -3.02
C ILE A 61 5.84 -6.52 -2.91
N PHE A 62 4.58 -6.10 -2.79
CA PHE A 62 3.45 -7.02 -2.82
C PHE A 62 2.62 -6.71 -4.06
N ASP A 63 2.14 -7.73 -4.75
CA ASP A 63 1.14 -7.55 -5.79
C ASP A 63 -0.02 -8.47 -5.49
N GLY A 64 -1.20 -8.05 -5.85
CA GLY A 64 -2.39 -8.83 -5.55
C GLY A 64 -3.64 -8.21 -6.13
N VAL A 65 -4.78 -8.63 -5.59
CA VAL A 65 -6.08 -8.31 -6.12
C VAL A 65 -7.03 -7.95 -5.00
N VAL A 66 -7.86 -6.94 -5.25
CA VAL A 66 -8.98 -6.60 -4.40
C VAL A 66 -10.24 -6.74 -5.25
N ILE A 67 -11.26 -7.39 -4.73
CA ILE A 67 -12.57 -7.40 -5.39
C ILE A 67 -13.44 -6.37 -4.67
N TYR A 68 -13.89 -5.39 -5.46
CA TYR A 68 -14.72 -4.32 -4.94
C TYR A 68 -16.15 -4.47 -5.43
N GLU A 69 -17.10 -4.36 -4.52
CA GLU A 69 -18.51 -4.39 -4.86
C GLU A 69 -19.10 -3.00 -4.67
N GLY A 70 -19.78 -2.50 -5.68
CA GLY A 70 -20.42 -1.20 -5.59
C GLY A 70 -20.85 -0.71 -6.97
N ASN A 71 -20.80 0.61 -7.15
CA ASN A 71 -21.18 1.20 -8.43
C ASN A 71 -20.02 1.06 -9.42
N VAL A 72 -19.94 -0.12 -10.01
CA VAL A 72 -18.84 -0.46 -10.91
C VAL A 72 -18.91 0.35 -12.20
N LYS A 73 -20.12 0.70 -12.64
CA LYS A 73 -20.28 1.48 -13.87
C LYS A 73 -19.58 2.83 -13.73
N GLU A 74 -19.79 3.51 -12.63
CA GLU A 74 -19.17 4.80 -12.41
C GLU A 74 -17.66 4.65 -12.21
N LEU A 75 -17.27 3.63 -11.48
CA LEU A 75 -15.85 3.35 -11.25
C LEU A 75 -15.12 3.12 -12.58
N MET A 76 -15.68 2.28 -13.44
CA MET A 76 -15.06 1.99 -14.73
C MET A 76 -15.02 3.22 -15.63
N LYS A 77 -16.05 4.05 -15.55
CA LYS A 77 -16.09 5.26 -16.36
C LYS A 77 -14.96 6.21 -15.98
N GLU A 78 -14.80 6.45 -14.67
CA GLU A 78 -13.73 7.33 -14.22
C GLU A 78 -12.35 6.73 -14.49
N TRP A 79 -12.21 5.45 -14.32
CA TRP A 79 -10.93 4.80 -14.57
C TRP A 79 -10.53 4.89 -16.04
N LYS A 80 -11.49 4.67 -16.94
CA LYS A 80 -11.18 4.73 -18.36
C LYS A 80 -10.87 6.16 -18.82
N ASN A 81 -11.56 7.14 -18.28
CA ASN A 81 -11.37 8.52 -18.72
C ASN A 81 -10.17 9.19 -18.10
N ASP A 82 -9.98 9.01 -16.79
CA ASP A 82 -8.98 9.79 -16.07
C ASP A 82 -7.96 8.91 -15.33
N HIS A 83 -8.08 7.60 -15.39
CA HIS A 83 -7.25 6.66 -14.61
C HIS A 83 -7.33 6.99 -13.12
N ARG A 84 -8.52 7.35 -12.67
CA ARG A 84 -8.77 7.69 -11.28
C ARG A 84 -10.00 6.96 -10.80
N MET A 85 -10.11 6.83 -9.49
CA MET A 85 -11.29 6.25 -8.85
C MET A 85 -12.02 7.37 -8.12
N PRO A 86 -13.35 7.24 -7.93
CA PRO A 86 -14.04 8.17 -7.03
C PRO A 86 -13.36 8.19 -5.67
N ASP A 87 -13.37 9.34 -5.01
CA ASP A 87 -12.59 9.52 -3.76
C ASP A 87 -12.94 8.51 -2.69
N ASP A 88 -14.22 8.24 -2.47
CA ASP A 88 -14.63 7.29 -1.43
C ASP A 88 -14.18 5.87 -1.77
N VAL A 89 -14.24 5.49 -3.04
CA VAL A 89 -13.79 4.17 -3.47
C VAL A 89 -12.29 4.06 -3.33
N ALA A 90 -11.56 5.12 -3.72
CA ALA A 90 -10.11 5.14 -3.61
C ALA A 90 -9.67 4.98 -2.15
N GLN A 91 -10.32 5.69 -1.24
CA GLN A 91 -9.99 5.58 0.18
C GLN A 91 -10.21 4.17 0.70
N GLU A 92 -11.30 3.56 0.31
CA GLU A 92 -11.61 2.22 0.78
C GLU A 92 -10.62 1.19 0.24
N ILE A 93 -10.33 1.26 -1.05
CA ILE A 93 -9.43 0.30 -1.70
C ILE A 93 -8.00 0.49 -1.21
N HIS A 94 -7.47 1.70 -1.24
CA HIS A 94 -6.11 1.95 -0.78
C HIS A 94 -5.97 1.67 0.71
N GLY A 95 -6.99 2.00 1.50
CA GLY A 95 -6.97 1.71 2.93
C GLY A 95 -6.85 0.23 3.20
N THR A 96 -7.60 -0.59 2.46
CA THR A 96 -7.54 -2.04 2.60
C THR A 96 -6.15 -2.56 2.21
N ILE A 97 -5.61 -2.07 1.10
CA ILE A 97 -4.30 -2.49 0.63
C ILE A 97 -3.24 -2.14 1.68
N ILE A 98 -3.22 -0.89 2.13
CA ILE A 98 -2.21 -0.43 3.07
C ILE A 98 -2.29 -1.20 4.39
N ASN A 99 -3.49 -1.33 4.95
CA ASN A 99 -3.65 -2.00 6.23
C ASN A 99 -3.17 -3.44 6.19
N ASN A 100 -3.51 -4.16 5.13
CA ASN A 100 -3.10 -5.56 5.03
C ASN A 100 -1.64 -5.70 4.67
N CYS A 101 -1.14 -4.90 3.76
CA CYS A 101 0.23 -5.04 3.30
C CYS A 101 1.25 -4.55 4.33
N VAL A 102 0.91 -3.55 5.15
CA VAL A 102 1.83 -3.11 6.20
C VAL A 102 2.01 -4.22 7.23
N ILE A 103 0.93 -4.92 7.59
CA ILE A 103 1.03 -6.03 8.53
C ILE A 103 1.94 -7.13 7.97
N GLU A 104 1.74 -7.51 6.72
CA GLU A 104 2.59 -8.51 6.09
C GLU A 104 4.02 -7.99 5.94
N GLY A 105 4.16 -6.70 5.68
CA GLY A 105 5.47 -6.07 5.55
C GLY A 105 6.29 -6.14 6.82
N VAL A 106 5.64 -6.03 7.99
CA VAL A 106 6.34 -6.17 9.26
C VAL A 106 6.95 -7.56 9.38
N LEU A 107 6.19 -8.58 8.99
CA LEU A 107 6.68 -9.97 9.08
C LEU A 107 7.81 -10.21 8.09
N ILE A 108 7.68 -9.72 6.86
CA ILE A 108 8.71 -9.91 5.85
C ILE A 108 9.98 -9.13 6.21
N ALA A 109 9.82 -7.89 6.70
CA ALA A 109 10.96 -7.08 7.08
C ALA A 109 11.79 -7.77 8.15
N LYS A 110 11.13 -8.42 9.10
CA LYS A 110 11.82 -9.15 10.14
C LYS A 110 12.71 -10.24 9.54
N GLU A 111 12.23 -10.95 8.51
CA GLU A 111 12.98 -12.05 7.93
C GLU A 111 14.25 -11.59 7.23
N ILE A 112 14.25 -10.41 6.66
CA ILE A 112 15.44 -9.91 5.96
C ILE A 112 16.13 -8.79 6.74
N ARG A 113 15.81 -8.67 8.02
CA ARG A 113 16.47 -7.75 8.95
C ARG A 113 16.37 -6.30 8.54
N LEU A 114 15.19 -5.91 8.09
CA LEU A 114 14.87 -4.51 7.86
C LEU A 114 13.97 -4.02 8.99
N PRO A 115 13.99 -2.73 9.29
CA PRO A 115 13.10 -2.20 10.32
C PRO A 115 11.65 -2.35 9.94
N PRO A 116 10.74 -2.43 10.92
CA PRO A 116 9.32 -2.51 10.58
C PRO A 116 8.87 -1.27 9.79
N PRO A 117 8.01 -1.44 8.79
CA PRO A 117 7.61 -0.31 7.94
C PRO A 117 6.48 0.52 8.55
N ILE A 118 6.55 0.77 9.84
CA ILE A 118 5.57 1.60 10.55
C ILE A 118 6.35 2.61 11.37
N PRO A 119 5.79 3.81 11.57
CA PRO A 119 6.49 4.82 12.36
C PRO A 119 6.52 4.43 13.82
N PRO A 120 7.56 4.80 14.56
CA PRO A 120 7.59 4.58 15.99
C PRO A 120 6.45 5.32 16.68
N PRO A 121 5.97 4.84 17.83
CA PRO A 121 4.87 5.49 18.52
C PRO A 121 5.10 6.99 18.78
N ALA A 122 6.32 7.37 19.10
CA ALA A 122 6.59 8.78 19.34
C ALA A 122 6.35 9.63 18.11
N GLN A 123 6.75 9.15 16.94
CA GLN A 123 6.51 9.89 15.71
C GLN A 123 5.03 9.92 15.38
N ALA A 124 4.34 8.84 15.59
CA ALA A 124 2.90 8.81 15.33
C ALA A 124 2.19 9.84 16.20
N MET A 125 2.60 10.01 17.44
CA MET A 125 1.98 10.99 18.31
C MET A 125 2.29 12.41 17.89
N GLN A 126 3.45 12.63 17.32
CA GLN A 126 3.81 13.98 16.91
C GLN A 126 3.10 14.43 15.67
N GLN A 127 2.61 13.44 14.93
CA GLN A 127 1.95 13.81 13.78
C GLN A 127 0.59 14.25 13.97
N LYS A 128 0.17 14.74 14.83
CA LYS A 128 -1.10 14.93 14.98
C LYS A 128 -1.66 15.92 14.23
N PRO A 129 -2.37 16.31 14.33
CA PRO A 129 -3.26 17.03 13.70
C PRO A 129 -2.87 18.02 12.78
N LYS A 130 -2.34 18.59 12.69
CA LYS A 130 -2.05 19.43 11.86
C LYS A 130 -2.16 19.00 10.66
N GLY A 131 -2.43 18.41 10.53
CA GLY A 131 -2.53 17.90 9.51
C GLY A 131 -2.11 17.47 8.68
N LYS A 132 -1.74 17.49 8.52
CA LYS A 132 -1.39 17.04 7.69
C LYS A 132 -1.43 16.00 7.36
N LYS A 133 -1.65 15.76 6.94
CA LYS A 133 -1.65 14.85 6.55
C LYS A 133 -1.04 14.01 6.20
N SER A 134 -0.84 14.04 5.86
CA SER A 134 -0.33 13.28 5.45
C SER A 134 0.37 12.61 5.59
N ASP A 135 0.70 12.70 5.75
CA ASP A 135 1.44 12.17 5.86
C ASP A 135 1.52 11.28 6.33
N VAL A 136 0.95 11.28 6.56
CA VAL A 136 0.93 10.63 7.04
C VAL A 136 1.36 9.71 7.07
N VAL A 137 1.52 9.66 7.18
CA VAL A 137 1.99 8.88 7.26
C VAL A 137 2.39 8.25 6.47
N GLY A 138 2.79 8.65 6.10
CA GLY A 138 3.36 8.09 5.17
C GLY A 138 2.61 7.20 4.50
N TYR A 139 1.66 7.23 4.44
CA TYR A 139 1.11 6.31 3.78
C TYR A 139 0.50 6.97 2.80
N ALA A 140 0.58 7.32 2.40
CA ALA A 140 0.06 7.80 1.51
C ALA A 140 -0.36 7.94 0.64
#